data_da4e73276db7542ad8b52bb466915087
#
_entry.id   da4e73276db7542ad8b52bb466915087
#
_cell.length_a   1.000
_cell.length_b   1.000
_cell.length_c   1.000
_cell.angle_alpha   90.00
_cell.angle_beta   90.00
_cell.angle_gamma   90.00
#
_symmetry.space_group_name_H-M   'P 1'
#
loop_
_entity.id
_entity.type
_entity.pdbx_description
1 polymer ?
#
loop_
_entity_poly.entity_id
_entity_poly.type
_entity_poly.pdbx_seq_one_letter_code
_entity_poly.pdbx_strand_id
1 'polypeptide(L)'
;MVMRMKSKRNKKTILITAIAGAAILTIGYFTVQSVLKNSRSSGRIFLYGEQHSVENILKKEAELWSSHYHKDGFRDLFVELPYYTAEYLNIWMKSDDDAILDSLYEDWAGTALYSQVVLDFYRQIKSECPETVFHGTDVGHQYNTTGKRFLEYLASMGQQQSELYRLSQENIRQGEYYYQHSDSVYRENTMVQNFIREFDSLNGADVMGIYGSAHINTAAQDIVTNSVPCMANQLHKKYGDALHTEDLTSLALNSNPY
;
A
#
# COMPACT_ATOMS: atom_id res chain seq x y z
N MET A 1 -52.57 57.75 37.49
CA MET A 1 -51.39 57.04 38.02
C MET A 1 -51.35 55.68 37.36
N VAL A 2 -50.62 55.49 36.23
CA VAL A 2 -50.61 54.26 35.42
C VAL A 2 -49.31 53.57 35.76
N MET A 3 -49.42 52.39 36.37
CA MET A 3 -48.30 51.50 36.70
C MET A 3 -47.85 50.75 35.48
N ARG A 4 -46.61 50.97 35.02
CA ARG A 4 -45.96 50.27 33.93
C ARG A 4 -45.33 48.97 34.45
N MET A 5 -45.91 47.83 34.18
CA MET A 5 -45.29 46.49 34.44
C MET A 5 -44.20 46.20 33.43
N LYS A 6 -42.94 46.14 33.88
CA LYS A 6 -41.79 45.67 33.11
C LYS A 6 -41.77 44.15 33.10
N SER A 7 -42.01 43.54 31.95
CA SER A 7 -41.81 42.09 31.70
C SER A 7 -40.33 41.76 31.75
N LYS A 8 -39.92 40.98 32.75
CA LYS A 8 -38.60 40.31 32.79
C LYS A 8 -38.66 39.08 31.89
N ARG A 9 -38.36 39.25 30.60
CA ARG A 9 -38.15 38.14 29.72
C ARG A 9 -36.92 37.36 30.14
N ASN A 10 -37.10 36.07 30.43
CA ASN A 10 -36.11 35.15 31.02
C ASN A 10 -34.89 34.95 30.12
N LYS A 11 -33.73 35.49 30.50
CA LYS A 11 -32.43 35.22 29.86
C LYS A 11 -32.06 33.74 29.84
N LYS A 12 -32.63 32.89 30.73
CA LYS A 12 -32.43 31.45 30.76
C LYS A 12 -33.06 30.73 29.56
N THR A 13 -34.20 31.17 29.05
CA THR A 13 -34.86 30.53 27.90
C THR A 13 -34.10 30.76 26.60
N ILE A 14 -33.44 31.92 26.43
CA ILE A 14 -32.63 32.22 25.23
C ILE A 14 -31.32 31.42 25.24
N LEU A 15 -30.74 31.20 26.43
CA LEU A 15 -29.52 30.40 26.55
C LEU A 15 -29.75 28.91 26.26
N ILE A 16 -30.86 28.32 26.69
CA ILE A 16 -31.21 26.93 26.45
C ILE A 16 -31.48 26.67 24.96
N THR A 17 -32.15 27.60 24.25
CA THR A 17 -32.40 27.50 22.82
C THR A 17 -31.11 27.61 21.97
N ALA A 18 -30.15 28.44 22.37
CA ALA A 18 -28.87 28.56 21.69
C ALA A 18 -27.99 27.34 21.89
N ILE A 19 -27.98 26.70 23.05
CA ILE A 19 -27.23 25.47 23.32
C ILE A 19 -27.83 24.26 22.55
N ALA A 20 -29.17 24.15 22.52
CA ALA A 20 -29.85 23.11 21.75
C ALA A 20 -29.61 23.26 20.24
N GLY A 21 -29.61 24.47 19.71
CA GLY A 21 -29.30 24.76 18.30
C GLY A 21 -27.86 24.40 17.93
N ALA A 22 -26.89 24.73 18.79
CA ALA A 22 -25.48 24.39 18.56
C ALA A 22 -25.23 22.87 18.64
N ALA A 23 -25.91 22.14 19.55
CA ALA A 23 -25.81 20.70 19.67
C ALA A 23 -26.38 19.97 18.42
N ILE A 24 -27.52 20.44 17.89
CA ILE A 24 -28.13 19.86 16.67
C ILE A 24 -27.24 20.12 15.45
N LEU A 25 -26.63 21.29 15.34
CA LEU A 25 -25.71 21.61 14.24
C LEU A 25 -24.41 20.79 14.31
N THR A 26 -23.87 20.54 15.51
CA THR A 26 -22.68 19.69 15.67
C THR A 26 -22.98 18.23 15.41
N ILE A 27 -24.12 17.70 15.89
CA ILE A 27 -24.54 16.32 15.58
C ILE A 27 -24.83 16.16 14.09
N GLY A 28 -25.47 17.12 13.43
CA GLY A 28 -25.69 17.14 12.00
C GLY A 28 -24.37 17.18 11.21
N TYR A 29 -23.40 17.97 11.63
CA TYR A 29 -22.07 18.01 11.01
C TYR A 29 -21.31 16.69 11.14
N PHE A 30 -21.30 16.08 12.33
CA PHE A 30 -20.64 14.78 12.55
C PHE A 30 -21.35 13.64 11.79
N THR A 31 -22.69 13.64 11.70
CA THR A 31 -23.42 12.63 10.91
C THR A 31 -23.21 12.82 9.42
N VAL A 32 -23.18 14.03 8.90
CA VAL A 32 -22.85 14.30 7.49
C VAL A 32 -21.40 13.92 7.19
N GLN A 33 -20.45 14.23 8.05
CA GLN A 33 -19.05 13.82 7.90
C GLN A 33 -18.88 12.29 7.95
N SER A 34 -19.61 11.59 8.83
CA SER A 34 -19.57 10.13 8.89
C SER A 34 -20.25 9.47 7.69
N VAL A 35 -21.35 10.04 7.18
CA VAL A 35 -22.02 9.57 5.96
C VAL A 35 -21.16 9.88 4.72
N LEU A 36 -20.52 11.04 4.64
CA LEU A 36 -19.60 11.37 3.55
C LEU A 36 -18.31 10.52 3.61
N LYS A 37 -17.85 10.14 4.80
CA LYS A 37 -16.71 9.23 4.97
C LYS A 37 -17.06 7.78 4.56
N ASN A 38 -18.32 7.36 4.80
CA ASN A 38 -18.82 6.05 4.39
C ASN A 38 -19.29 5.99 2.91
N SER A 39 -19.41 7.14 2.22
CA SER A 39 -19.82 7.19 0.82
C SER A 39 -18.66 7.43 -0.17
N ARG A 40 -17.41 7.56 0.30
CA ARG A 40 -16.25 7.40 -0.59
C ARG A 40 -16.19 5.91 -0.93
N SER A 41 -16.49 5.54 -2.17
CA SER A 41 -16.19 4.22 -2.67
C SER A 41 -14.71 3.97 -2.39
N SER A 42 -14.38 2.87 -1.74
CA SER A 42 -13.00 2.40 -1.73
C SER A 42 -12.58 2.25 -3.18
N GLY A 43 -11.35 2.65 -3.53
CA GLY A 43 -10.80 2.38 -4.84
C GLY A 43 -10.86 0.88 -5.16
N ARG A 44 -10.74 0.52 -6.41
CA ARG A 44 -10.63 -0.87 -6.85
C ARG A 44 -9.19 -1.36 -6.65
N ILE A 45 -9.05 -2.63 -6.33
CA ILE A 45 -7.78 -3.32 -6.14
C ILE A 45 -7.66 -4.43 -7.17
N PHE A 46 -6.63 -4.40 -8.00
CA PHE A 46 -6.31 -5.44 -8.97
C PHE A 46 -5.02 -6.14 -8.59
N LEU A 47 -5.09 -7.36 -8.05
CA LEU A 47 -3.92 -8.15 -7.68
C LEU A 47 -3.60 -9.17 -8.76
N TYR A 48 -2.37 -9.17 -9.21
CA TYR A 48 -1.84 -10.14 -10.17
C TYR A 48 -0.84 -11.06 -9.48
N GLY A 49 -1.05 -12.37 -9.67
CA GLY A 49 -0.22 -13.41 -9.06
C GLY A 49 0.90 -13.84 -9.98
N GLU A 50 2.14 -13.73 -9.50
CA GLU A 50 3.31 -14.08 -10.29
C GLU A 50 4.03 -15.35 -9.78
N GLN A 51 4.89 -15.91 -10.62
CA GLN A 51 6.09 -16.64 -10.27
C GLN A 51 7.26 -15.71 -10.51
N HIS A 52 7.98 -15.39 -9.44
CA HIS A 52 9.02 -14.35 -9.45
C HIS A 52 10.05 -14.58 -10.57
N SER A 53 10.45 -13.50 -11.22
CA SER A 53 11.49 -13.42 -12.25
C SER A 53 11.24 -14.25 -13.51
N VAL A 54 10.01 -14.63 -13.79
CA VAL A 54 9.64 -15.26 -15.04
C VAL A 54 9.37 -14.20 -16.10
N GLU A 55 10.20 -14.16 -17.15
CA GLU A 55 10.20 -13.11 -18.17
C GLU A 55 8.81 -12.86 -18.79
N ASN A 56 8.08 -13.93 -19.17
CA ASN A 56 6.75 -13.79 -19.79
C ASN A 56 5.72 -13.21 -18.82
N ILE A 57 5.86 -13.49 -17.52
CA ILE A 57 4.98 -12.93 -16.48
C ILE A 57 5.31 -11.46 -16.30
N LEU A 58 6.57 -11.09 -16.10
CA LEU A 58 7.00 -9.68 -15.94
C LEU A 58 6.62 -8.82 -17.16
N LYS A 59 6.74 -9.36 -18.39
CA LYS A 59 6.23 -8.68 -19.59
C LYS A 59 4.72 -8.42 -19.51
N LYS A 60 3.96 -9.44 -19.07
CA LYS A 60 2.52 -9.31 -18.92
C LYS A 60 2.13 -8.29 -17.84
N GLU A 61 2.83 -8.28 -16.73
CA GLU A 61 2.63 -7.30 -15.64
C GLU A 61 2.93 -5.88 -16.10
N ALA A 62 4.01 -5.67 -16.87
CA ALA A 62 4.32 -4.37 -17.45
C ALA A 62 3.23 -3.91 -18.44
N GLU A 63 2.71 -4.82 -19.30
CA GLU A 63 1.57 -4.53 -20.18
C GLU A 63 0.30 -4.14 -19.41
N LEU A 64 -0.02 -4.89 -18.34
CA LEU A 64 -1.19 -4.64 -17.50
C LEU A 64 -1.04 -3.29 -16.79
N TRP A 65 0.14 -3.02 -16.19
CA TRP A 65 0.41 -1.74 -15.56
C TRP A 65 0.31 -0.58 -16.55
N SER A 66 0.96 -0.69 -17.71
CA SER A 66 0.87 0.33 -18.77
C SER A 66 -0.58 0.58 -19.21
N SER A 67 -1.40 -0.50 -19.30
CA SER A 67 -2.82 -0.36 -19.61
C SER A 67 -3.59 0.39 -18.53
N HIS A 68 -3.45 0.02 -17.25
CA HIS A 68 -4.08 0.69 -16.12
C HIS A 68 -3.60 2.15 -16.00
N TYR A 69 -2.30 2.38 -16.18
CA TYR A 69 -1.72 3.71 -16.12
C TYR A 69 -2.27 4.65 -17.19
N HIS A 70 -2.27 4.23 -18.45
CA HIS A 70 -2.64 5.10 -19.58
C HIS A 70 -4.15 5.18 -19.83
N LYS A 71 -4.90 4.08 -19.60
CA LYS A 71 -6.34 4.03 -19.91
C LYS A 71 -7.22 4.34 -18.70
N ASP A 72 -6.82 3.85 -17.52
CA ASP A 72 -7.64 3.94 -16.31
C ASP A 72 -7.14 5.03 -15.35
N GLY A 73 -5.95 5.59 -15.60
CA GLY A 73 -5.38 6.67 -14.80
C GLY A 73 -4.75 6.24 -13.49
N PHE A 74 -4.41 4.95 -13.34
CA PHE A 74 -3.73 4.45 -12.13
C PHE A 74 -2.36 5.08 -11.97
N ARG A 75 -1.94 5.27 -10.71
CA ARG A 75 -0.60 5.78 -10.36
C ARG A 75 0.08 4.96 -9.29
N ASP A 76 -0.67 4.20 -8.51
CA ASP A 76 -0.23 3.51 -7.31
C ASP A 76 -0.05 2.01 -7.61
N LEU A 77 1.21 1.55 -7.62
CA LEU A 77 1.60 0.16 -7.89
C LEU A 77 2.11 -0.48 -6.59
N PHE A 78 1.34 -1.42 -6.06
CA PHE A 78 1.69 -2.20 -4.88
C PHE A 78 2.58 -3.39 -5.26
N VAL A 79 3.60 -3.64 -4.46
CA VAL A 79 4.59 -4.68 -4.75
C VAL A 79 4.95 -5.46 -3.49
N GLU A 80 5.28 -6.76 -3.67
CA GLU A 80 5.78 -7.64 -2.62
C GLU A 80 7.25 -7.32 -2.30
N LEU A 81 7.48 -6.07 -1.89
CA LEU A 81 8.76 -5.56 -1.46
C LEU A 81 8.63 -4.90 -0.09
N PRO A 82 9.75 -4.74 0.65
CA PRO A 82 9.78 -3.90 1.84
C PRO A 82 9.39 -2.44 1.56
N TYR A 83 8.81 -1.78 2.55
CA TYR A 83 8.43 -0.38 2.48
C TYR A 83 9.59 0.53 2.03
N TYR A 84 10.75 0.44 2.67
CA TYR A 84 11.92 1.26 2.32
C TYR A 84 12.49 0.95 0.93
N THR A 85 12.31 -0.27 0.42
CA THR A 85 12.73 -0.62 -0.95
C THR A 85 11.86 0.08 -1.98
N ALA A 86 10.53 0.07 -1.79
CA ALA A 86 9.60 0.80 -2.64
C ALA A 86 9.86 2.32 -2.58
N GLU A 87 10.18 2.87 -1.41
CA GLU A 87 10.52 4.27 -1.28
C GLU A 87 11.85 4.64 -1.99
N TYR A 88 12.84 3.75 -1.99
CA TYR A 88 14.02 3.94 -2.84
C TYR A 88 13.67 3.91 -4.33
N LEU A 89 12.77 3.02 -4.77
CA LEU A 89 12.26 3.03 -6.14
C LEU A 89 11.55 4.35 -6.45
N ASN A 90 10.76 4.92 -5.53
CA ASN A 90 10.12 6.21 -5.70
C ASN A 90 11.12 7.37 -5.84
N ILE A 91 12.27 7.30 -5.17
CA ILE A 91 13.38 8.25 -5.36
C ILE A 91 14.03 8.02 -6.73
N TRP A 92 14.30 6.75 -7.09
CA TRP A 92 14.89 6.40 -8.38
C TRP A 92 14.01 6.81 -9.57
N MET A 93 12.68 6.68 -9.48
CA MET A 93 11.74 7.17 -10.51
C MET A 93 11.96 8.63 -10.89
N LYS A 94 12.51 9.43 -9.97
CA LYS A 94 12.78 10.88 -10.13
C LYS A 94 14.26 11.19 -10.41
N SER A 95 15.13 10.20 -10.42
CA SER A 95 16.55 10.37 -10.69
C SER A 95 16.85 10.32 -12.18
N ASP A 96 17.99 10.92 -12.58
CA ASP A 96 18.46 10.91 -13.97
C ASP A 96 19.28 9.66 -14.31
N ASP A 97 19.66 8.85 -13.31
CA ASP A 97 20.50 7.66 -13.45
C ASP A 97 19.90 6.43 -12.74
N ASP A 98 20.57 5.30 -12.86
CA ASP A 98 20.15 4.03 -12.28
C ASP A 98 20.90 3.66 -10.99
N ALA A 99 21.72 4.54 -10.42
CA ALA A 99 22.60 4.22 -9.27
C ALA A 99 21.81 3.63 -8.07
N ILE A 100 20.60 4.11 -7.81
CA ILE A 100 19.72 3.57 -6.77
C ILE A 100 19.24 2.17 -7.15
N LEU A 101 18.74 1.98 -8.37
CA LEU A 101 18.26 0.67 -8.85
C LEU A 101 19.38 -0.36 -8.85
N ASP A 102 20.57 0.01 -9.32
CA ASP A 102 21.74 -0.87 -9.32
C ASP A 102 22.15 -1.26 -7.88
N SER A 103 22.07 -0.32 -6.92
CA SER A 103 22.33 -0.60 -5.52
C SER A 103 21.27 -1.54 -4.89
N LEU A 104 20.00 -1.43 -5.27
CA LEU A 104 18.96 -2.37 -4.86
C LEU A 104 19.19 -3.75 -5.46
N TYR A 105 19.58 -3.81 -6.73
CA TYR A 105 19.89 -5.06 -7.41
C TYR A 105 21.00 -5.83 -6.72
N GLU A 106 22.10 -5.18 -6.34
CA GLU A 106 23.18 -5.83 -5.58
C GLU A 106 22.69 -6.39 -4.23
N ASP A 107 21.80 -5.67 -3.54
CA ASP A 107 21.22 -6.15 -2.28
C ASP A 107 20.27 -7.37 -2.49
N TRP A 108 19.71 -7.56 -3.67
CA TRP A 108 18.89 -8.72 -4.02
C TRP A 108 19.69 -9.99 -4.34
N ALA A 109 21.03 -9.92 -4.34
CA ALA A 109 21.87 -11.07 -4.62
C ALA A 109 21.45 -12.30 -3.78
N GLY A 110 21.29 -13.45 -4.46
CA GLY A 110 20.83 -14.70 -3.84
C GLY A 110 19.31 -14.82 -3.66
N THR A 111 18.53 -13.85 -4.12
CA THR A 111 17.06 -13.93 -4.17
C THR A 111 16.56 -14.09 -5.62
N ALA A 112 15.28 -14.38 -5.79
CA ALA A 112 14.65 -14.44 -7.12
C ALA A 112 14.69 -13.08 -7.85
N LEU A 113 14.76 -11.95 -7.12
CA LEU A 113 14.81 -10.61 -7.70
C LEU A 113 16.16 -10.27 -8.35
N TYR A 114 17.24 -11.04 -8.05
CA TYR A 114 18.55 -10.86 -8.68
C TYR A 114 18.55 -11.41 -10.11
N SER A 115 17.87 -10.70 -11.00
CA SER A 115 17.68 -11.10 -12.40
C SER A 115 17.61 -9.88 -13.31
N GLN A 116 18.27 -9.97 -14.49
CA GLN A 116 18.25 -8.89 -15.47
C GLN A 116 16.82 -8.53 -15.92
N VAL A 117 15.94 -9.52 -16.05
CA VAL A 117 14.55 -9.27 -16.46
C VAL A 117 13.77 -8.44 -15.44
N VAL A 118 14.14 -8.50 -14.14
CA VAL A 118 13.57 -7.66 -13.10
C VAL A 118 14.05 -6.21 -13.23
N LEU A 119 15.34 -5.99 -13.51
CA LEU A 119 15.86 -4.65 -13.82
C LEU A 119 15.16 -4.03 -15.03
N ASP A 120 15.02 -4.81 -16.09
CA ASP A 120 14.38 -4.35 -17.33
C ASP A 120 12.91 -4.00 -17.11
N PHE A 121 12.21 -4.78 -16.27
CA PHE A 121 10.83 -4.48 -15.84
C PHE A 121 10.72 -3.12 -15.15
N TYR A 122 11.57 -2.82 -14.16
CA TYR A 122 11.54 -1.51 -13.49
C TYR A 122 11.91 -0.36 -14.44
N ARG A 123 12.93 -0.56 -15.29
CA ARG A 123 13.32 0.43 -16.31
C ARG A 123 12.20 0.71 -17.32
N GLN A 124 11.46 -0.33 -17.72
CA GLN A 124 10.30 -0.16 -18.58
C GLN A 124 9.22 0.68 -17.89
N ILE A 125 8.89 0.38 -16.64
CA ILE A 125 7.92 1.17 -15.85
C ILE A 125 8.37 2.64 -15.79
N LYS A 126 9.62 2.92 -15.44
CA LYS A 126 10.13 4.29 -15.39
C LYS A 126 10.00 5.02 -16.71
N SER A 127 10.29 4.33 -17.82
CA SER A 127 10.24 4.91 -19.17
C SER A 127 8.81 5.14 -19.66
N GLU A 128 7.90 4.19 -19.44
CA GLU A 128 6.55 4.23 -20.00
C GLU A 128 5.51 4.84 -19.05
N CYS A 129 5.73 4.72 -17.74
CA CYS A 129 4.80 5.13 -16.69
C CYS A 129 5.49 5.99 -15.62
N PRO A 130 6.06 7.16 -15.97
CA PRO A 130 6.99 7.91 -15.11
C PRO A 130 6.36 8.49 -13.83
N GLU A 131 5.04 8.56 -13.72
CA GLU A 131 4.34 9.04 -12.52
C GLU A 131 3.95 7.88 -11.57
N THR A 132 4.47 6.66 -11.81
CA THR A 132 4.23 5.51 -10.92
C THR A 132 4.77 5.78 -9.52
N VAL A 133 3.94 5.48 -8.52
CA VAL A 133 4.29 5.44 -7.11
C VAL A 133 4.25 4.00 -6.63
N PHE A 134 5.39 3.48 -6.17
CA PHE A 134 5.49 2.13 -5.64
C PHE A 134 5.11 2.10 -4.15
N HIS A 135 4.35 1.09 -3.74
CA HIS A 135 3.97 0.83 -2.36
C HIS A 135 4.46 -0.55 -1.95
N GLY A 136 5.49 -0.60 -1.10
CA GLY A 136 6.04 -1.84 -0.57
C GLY A 136 5.27 -2.29 0.67
N THR A 137 4.83 -3.55 0.68
CA THR A 137 3.96 -4.04 1.75
C THR A 137 4.46 -5.28 2.48
N ASP A 138 5.56 -5.88 2.01
CA ASP A 138 6.14 -7.03 2.69
C ASP A 138 6.92 -6.64 3.95
N VAL A 139 7.28 -7.64 4.76
CA VAL A 139 8.19 -7.47 5.87
C VAL A 139 9.57 -7.01 5.38
N GLY A 140 10.39 -6.48 6.28
CA GLY A 140 11.70 -5.91 5.91
C GLY A 140 12.72 -6.97 5.45
N HIS A 141 12.69 -7.36 4.20
CA HIS A 141 13.80 -8.09 3.57
C HIS A 141 14.99 -7.13 3.37
N GLN A 142 16.23 -7.64 3.43
CA GLN A 142 17.46 -6.82 3.36
C GLN A 142 17.48 -5.66 4.40
N TYR A 143 16.94 -5.90 5.60
CA TYR A 143 16.79 -4.86 6.64
C TYR A 143 18.13 -4.28 7.11
N ASN A 144 19.20 -5.09 7.14
CA ASN A 144 20.54 -4.70 7.56
C ASN A 144 21.42 -4.15 6.41
N THR A 145 20.97 -4.18 5.17
CA THR A 145 21.59 -3.53 3.99
C THR A 145 20.71 -2.39 3.49
N THR A 146 19.73 -2.65 2.63
CA THR A 146 18.82 -1.64 2.06
C THR A 146 18.12 -0.83 3.14
N GLY A 147 17.52 -1.49 4.15
CA GLY A 147 16.77 -0.81 5.22
C GLY A 147 17.64 0.15 6.02
N LYS A 148 18.82 -0.32 6.46
CA LYS A 148 19.77 0.51 7.19
C LYS A 148 20.27 1.69 6.35
N ARG A 149 20.67 1.44 5.08
CA ARG A 149 21.12 2.48 4.17
C ARG A 149 20.03 3.53 3.92
N PHE A 150 18.75 3.12 3.85
CA PHE A 150 17.64 4.05 3.68
C PHE A 150 17.46 4.96 4.91
N LEU A 151 17.56 4.43 6.13
CA LEU A 151 17.52 5.25 7.35
C LEU A 151 18.70 6.22 7.42
N GLU A 152 19.90 5.80 7.01
CA GLU A 152 21.10 6.67 6.95
C GLU A 152 20.90 7.79 5.92
N TYR A 153 20.31 7.48 4.76
CA TYR A 153 19.94 8.47 3.76
C TYR A 153 18.96 9.50 4.33
N LEU A 154 17.86 9.08 4.94
CA LEU A 154 16.87 9.97 5.55
C LEU A 154 17.48 10.81 6.69
N ALA A 155 18.37 10.23 7.48
CA ALA A 155 19.09 10.95 8.53
C ALA A 155 19.99 12.04 7.96
N SER A 156 20.69 11.78 6.85
CA SER A 156 21.53 12.77 6.16
C SER A 156 20.72 13.95 5.63
N MET A 157 19.42 13.73 5.33
CA MET A 157 18.47 14.74 4.88
C MET A 157 17.75 15.44 6.06
N GLY A 158 18.09 15.12 7.31
CA GLY A 158 17.43 15.67 8.49
C GLY A 158 16.00 15.17 8.74
N GLN A 159 15.63 14.02 8.16
CA GLN A 159 14.26 13.49 8.19
C GLN A 159 14.02 12.45 9.28
N GLN A 160 14.80 12.41 10.36
CA GLN A 160 14.66 11.43 11.45
C GLN A 160 13.31 11.49 12.19
N GLN A 161 12.57 12.60 12.06
CA GLN A 161 11.25 12.79 12.67
C GLN A 161 10.11 12.61 11.65
N SER A 162 10.40 12.21 10.41
CA SER A 162 9.38 12.01 9.37
C SER A 162 8.61 10.71 9.57
N GLU A 163 7.40 10.63 9.03
CA GLU A 163 6.62 9.39 8.98
C GLU A 163 7.36 8.34 8.14
N LEU A 164 8.02 8.74 7.07
CA LEU A 164 8.85 7.90 6.22
C LEU A 164 9.95 7.18 7.03
N TYR A 165 10.65 7.91 7.91
CA TYR A 165 11.65 7.33 8.80
C TYR A 165 11.03 6.34 9.80
N ARG A 166 9.91 6.71 10.41
CA ARG A 166 9.18 5.87 11.37
C ARG A 166 8.71 4.55 10.72
N LEU A 167 8.08 4.62 9.54
CA LEU A 167 7.61 3.43 8.81
C LEU A 167 8.76 2.54 8.35
N SER A 168 9.88 3.14 7.92
CA SER A 168 11.09 2.38 7.57
C SER A 168 11.67 1.64 8.79
N GLN A 169 11.71 2.28 9.96
CA GLN A 169 12.11 1.60 11.20
C GLN A 169 11.15 0.47 11.60
N GLU A 170 9.84 0.69 11.43
CA GLU A 170 8.82 -0.33 11.68
C GLU A 170 9.04 -1.54 10.77
N ASN A 171 9.23 -1.31 9.48
CA ASN A 171 9.44 -2.37 8.49
C ASN A 171 10.76 -3.14 8.73
N ILE A 172 11.84 -2.47 9.18
CA ILE A 172 13.07 -3.13 9.63
C ILE A 172 12.77 -4.09 10.79
N ARG A 173 12.03 -3.64 11.82
CA ARG A 173 11.66 -4.50 12.95
C ARG A 173 10.79 -5.70 12.54
N GLN A 174 9.90 -5.50 11.55
CA GLN A 174 9.10 -6.58 10.96
C GLN A 174 10.02 -7.64 10.33
N GLY A 175 11.04 -7.22 9.58
CA GLY A 175 12.03 -8.11 9.00
C GLY A 175 12.87 -8.83 10.04
N GLU A 176 13.39 -8.11 11.03
CA GLU A 176 14.15 -8.70 12.15
C GLU A 176 13.36 -9.81 12.84
N TYR A 177 12.08 -9.54 13.17
CA TYR A 177 11.22 -10.52 13.80
C TYR A 177 11.03 -11.75 12.90
N TYR A 178 10.66 -11.54 11.63
CA TYR A 178 10.41 -12.62 10.68
C TYR A 178 11.63 -13.54 10.53
N TYR A 179 12.82 -12.98 10.34
CA TYR A 179 14.03 -13.77 10.15
C TYR A 179 14.52 -14.46 11.42
N GLN A 180 14.26 -13.89 12.59
CA GLN A 180 14.59 -14.53 13.87
C GLN A 180 13.69 -15.73 14.19
N HIS A 181 12.42 -15.70 13.76
CA HIS A 181 11.43 -16.70 14.14
C HIS A 181 10.98 -17.59 12.98
N SER A 182 11.32 -17.24 11.74
CA SER A 182 10.82 -17.91 10.52
C SER A 182 9.29 -18.04 10.51
N ASP A 183 8.59 -17.01 11.01
CA ASP A 183 7.14 -17.03 11.24
C ASP A 183 6.38 -16.57 9.99
N SER A 184 5.98 -17.53 9.14
CA SER A 184 5.23 -17.26 7.92
C SER A 184 3.83 -16.70 8.20
N VAL A 185 3.20 -17.06 9.32
CA VAL A 185 1.91 -16.50 9.74
C VAL A 185 2.05 -15.01 10.05
N TYR A 186 3.11 -14.66 10.76
CA TYR A 186 3.45 -13.27 11.04
C TYR A 186 3.66 -12.48 9.73
N ARG A 187 4.46 -13.02 8.78
CA ARG A 187 4.72 -12.37 7.49
C ARG A 187 3.42 -12.12 6.73
N GLU A 188 2.57 -13.15 6.56
CA GLU A 188 1.30 -13.05 5.84
C GLU A 188 0.39 -11.96 6.43
N ASN A 189 0.19 -12.00 7.75
CA ASN A 189 -0.64 -11.01 8.44
C ASN A 189 -0.04 -9.59 8.40
N THR A 190 1.28 -9.47 8.49
CA THR A 190 1.99 -8.18 8.42
C THR A 190 1.87 -7.56 7.03
N MET A 191 2.02 -8.35 5.97
CA MET A 191 1.83 -7.90 4.59
C MET A 191 0.41 -7.35 4.37
N VAL A 192 -0.61 -8.04 4.91
CA VAL A 192 -2.01 -7.55 4.88
C VAL A 192 -2.15 -6.22 5.62
N GLN A 193 -1.58 -6.09 6.82
CA GLN A 193 -1.67 -4.86 7.61
C GLN A 193 -0.98 -3.68 6.90
N ASN A 194 0.20 -3.93 6.33
CA ASN A 194 0.93 -2.93 5.56
C ASN A 194 0.13 -2.51 4.31
N PHE A 195 -0.43 -3.48 3.56
CA PHE A 195 -1.29 -3.20 2.40
C PHE A 195 -2.48 -2.32 2.79
N ILE A 196 -3.21 -2.69 3.83
CA ILE A 196 -4.38 -1.94 4.31
C ILE A 196 -3.99 -0.51 4.69
N ARG A 197 -2.88 -0.31 5.40
CA ARG A 197 -2.39 1.02 5.79
C ARG A 197 -2.13 1.89 4.57
N GLU A 198 -1.38 1.37 3.59
CA GLU A 198 -1.04 2.10 2.38
C GLU A 198 -2.29 2.40 1.54
N PHE A 199 -3.13 1.39 1.27
CA PHE A 199 -4.32 1.55 0.43
C PHE A 199 -5.37 2.49 1.06
N ASP A 200 -5.66 2.35 2.36
CA ASP A 200 -6.63 3.22 3.03
C ASP A 200 -6.15 4.70 3.05
N SER A 201 -4.83 4.94 2.96
CA SER A 201 -4.25 6.29 2.89
C SER A 201 -4.48 6.98 1.55
N LEU A 202 -4.71 6.24 0.46
CA LEU A 202 -4.89 6.77 -0.90
C LEU A 202 -6.28 7.38 -1.15
N ASN A 203 -7.18 7.33 -0.15
CA ASN A 203 -8.48 8.01 -0.20
C ASN A 203 -9.36 7.63 -1.40
N GLY A 204 -9.33 6.39 -1.83
CA GLY A 204 -10.19 5.84 -2.87
C GLY A 204 -9.57 5.82 -4.28
N ALA A 205 -8.26 5.89 -4.40
CA ALA A 205 -7.57 5.62 -5.65
C ALA A 205 -7.69 4.12 -6.03
N ASP A 206 -7.76 3.85 -7.33
CA ASP A 206 -7.65 2.51 -7.88
C ASP A 206 -6.17 2.10 -7.91
N VAL A 207 -5.87 0.84 -7.58
CA VAL A 207 -4.50 0.34 -7.47
C VAL A 207 -4.30 -0.98 -8.19
N MET A 208 -3.09 -1.21 -8.70
CA MET A 208 -2.63 -2.52 -9.11
C MET A 208 -1.63 -3.05 -8.09
N GLY A 209 -1.62 -4.37 -7.86
CA GLY A 209 -0.65 -5.04 -7.01
C GLY A 209 -0.05 -6.28 -7.68
N ILE A 210 1.25 -6.51 -7.48
CA ILE A 210 2.01 -7.65 -7.99
C ILE A 210 2.54 -8.43 -6.79
N TYR A 211 2.14 -9.69 -6.67
CA TYR A 211 2.49 -10.56 -5.55
C TYR A 211 2.69 -11.99 -6.04
N GLY A 212 3.52 -12.76 -5.33
CA GLY A 212 3.61 -14.20 -5.57
C GLY A 212 2.21 -14.85 -5.57
N SER A 213 1.97 -15.76 -6.49
CA SER A 213 0.65 -16.41 -6.68
C SER A 213 0.09 -17.07 -5.43
N ALA A 214 0.94 -17.43 -4.48
CA ALA A 214 0.55 -17.95 -3.17
C ALA A 214 -0.31 -16.99 -2.34
N HIS A 215 -0.22 -15.68 -2.60
CA HIS A 215 -0.86 -14.62 -1.83
C HIS A 215 -2.18 -14.12 -2.42
N ILE A 216 -2.54 -14.50 -3.68
CA ILE A 216 -3.63 -13.83 -4.41
C ILE A 216 -4.96 -14.60 -4.51
N ASN A 217 -5.07 -15.79 -3.93
CA ASN A 217 -6.30 -16.57 -4.00
C ASN A 217 -7.27 -16.20 -2.86
N THR A 218 -8.44 -15.65 -3.21
CA THR A 218 -9.44 -15.14 -2.25
C THR A 218 -10.10 -16.22 -1.38
N ALA A 219 -9.86 -17.51 -1.64
CA ALA A 219 -10.40 -18.62 -0.86
C ALA A 219 -9.33 -19.47 -0.17
N ALA A 220 -8.03 -19.22 -0.45
CA ALA A 220 -6.94 -20.06 0.07
C ALA A 220 -6.47 -19.63 1.47
N GLN A 221 -5.77 -20.58 2.12
CA GLN A 221 -4.94 -20.34 3.30
C GLN A 221 -3.50 -20.05 2.85
N ASP A 222 -2.66 -19.58 3.77
CA ASP A 222 -1.23 -19.42 3.52
C ASP A 222 -0.58 -20.77 3.11
N ILE A 223 0.31 -20.72 2.14
CA ILE A 223 0.88 -21.92 1.54
C ILE A 223 1.84 -22.68 2.46
N VAL A 224 2.39 -22.02 3.49
CA VAL A 224 3.43 -22.60 4.36
C VAL A 224 2.81 -23.37 5.50
N THR A 225 1.89 -22.77 6.24
CA THR A 225 1.33 -23.35 7.46
C THR A 225 -0.11 -23.85 7.28
N ASN A 226 -0.81 -23.35 6.27
CA ASN A 226 -2.24 -23.60 6.02
C ASN A 226 -3.11 -23.26 7.26
N SER A 227 -2.69 -22.28 8.06
CA SER A 227 -3.32 -21.94 9.35
C SER A 227 -4.04 -20.59 9.37
N VAL A 228 -3.69 -19.69 8.48
CA VAL A 228 -4.33 -18.38 8.34
C VAL A 228 -4.73 -18.14 6.88
N PRO A 229 -5.79 -17.37 6.61
CA PRO A 229 -6.14 -16.99 5.25
C PRO A 229 -4.96 -16.25 4.59
N CYS A 230 -4.69 -16.55 3.30
CA CYS A 230 -3.67 -15.81 2.57
C CYS A 230 -4.09 -14.33 2.35
N MET A 231 -3.17 -13.50 1.90
CA MET A 231 -3.36 -12.05 1.77
C MET A 231 -4.66 -11.68 1.04
N ALA A 232 -4.90 -12.18 -0.17
CA ALA A 232 -6.10 -11.85 -0.93
C ALA A 232 -7.40 -12.33 -0.26
N ASN A 233 -7.37 -13.46 0.47
CA ASN A 233 -8.52 -13.93 1.25
C ASN A 233 -8.85 -12.94 2.39
N GLN A 234 -7.82 -12.42 3.09
CA GLN A 234 -8.01 -11.42 4.13
C GLN A 234 -8.50 -10.08 3.57
N LEU A 235 -7.91 -9.63 2.46
CA LEU A 235 -8.32 -8.40 1.78
C LEU A 235 -9.74 -8.49 1.21
N HIS A 236 -10.13 -9.65 0.66
CA HIS A 236 -11.50 -9.86 0.19
C HIS A 236 -12.53 -9.77 1.31
N LYS A 237 -12.21 -10.26 2.51
CA LYS A 237 -13.07 -10.07 3.69
C LYS A 237 -13.28 -8.60 4.05
N LYS A 238 -12.30 -7.75 3.80
CA LYS A 238 -12.36 -6.32 4.12
C LYS A 238 -12.99 -5.50 3.00
N TYR A 239 -12.62 -5.74 1.75
CA TYR A 239 -12.95 -4.88 0.60
C TYR A 239 -14.01 -5.49 -0.34
N GLY A 240 -14.35 -6.78 -0.18
CA GLY A 240 -15.39 -7.44 -0.97
C GLY A 240 -15.12 -7.36 -2.48
N ASP A 241 -16.13 -6.97 -3.22
CA ASP A 241 -16.12 -6.89 -4.69
C ASP A 241 -15.19 -5.79 -5.25
N ALA A 242 -14.61 -4.94 -4.40
CA ALA A 242 -13.59 -4.00 -4.84
C ALA A 242 -12.24 -4.69 -5.15
N LEU A 243 -12.04 -5.92 -4.66
CA LEU A 243 -10.85 -6.73 -4.92
C LEU A 243 -11.06 -7.65 -6.12
N HIS A 244 -10.16 -7.53 -7.11
CA HIS A 244 -10.05 -8.40 -8.27
C HIS A 244 -8.70 -9.11 -8.24
N THR A 245 -8.66 -10.42 -8.53
CA THR A 245 -7.40 -11.20 -8.56
C THR A 245 -7.29 -11.99 -9.85
N GLU A 246 -6.07 -12.08 -10.41
CA GLU A 246 -5.74 -12.88 -11.59
C GLU A 246 -4.40 -13.58 -11.39
N ASP A 247 -4.34 -14.89 -11.59
CA ASP A 247 -3.11 -15.69 -11.51
C ASP A 247 -2.46 -15.78 -12.89
N LEU A 248 -1.25 -15.23 -13.02
CA LEU A 248 -0.47 -15.21 -14.26
C LEU A 248 0.48 -16.41 -14.42
N THR A 249 0.54 -17.31 -13.44
CA THR A 249 1.53 -18.43 -13.44
C THR A 249 1.41 -19.36 -14.64
N SER A 250 0.24 -19.45 -15.26
CA SER A 250 0.06 -20.23 -16.51
C SER A 250 0.95 -19.73 -17.67
N LEU A 251 1.39 -18.47 -17.64
CA LEU A 251 2.29 -17.90 -18.66
C LEU A 251 3.73 -18.41 -18.53
N ALA A 252 4.12 -18.94 -17.36
CA ALA A 252 5.42 -19.54 -17.16
C ALA A 252 5.61 -20.81 -18.01
N LEU A 253 4.54 -21.55 -18.28
CA LEU A 253 4.57 -22.79 -19.04
C LEU A 253 4.82 -22.59 -20.56
N ASN A 254 4.61 -21.36 -21.05
CA ASN A 254 4.79 -20.99 -22.44
C ASN A 254 6.21 -20.48 -22.77
N SER A 255 7.11 -20.42 -21.78
CA SER A 255 8.53 -20.18 -22.01
C SER A 255 9.16 -21.46 -22.54
N ASN A 256 9.17 -21.61 -23.86
CA ASN A 256 9.87 -22.71 -24.53
C ASN A 256 11.38 -22.60 -24.23
N PRO A 257 12.02 -23.59 -23.60
CA PRO A 257 13.47 -23.59 -23.50
C PRO A 257 14.01 -23.97 -24.88
N TYR A 258 14.54 -23.00 -25.61
CA TYR A 258 15.45 -23.27 -26.72
C TYR A 258 16.88 -23.30 -26.22
#